data_5ee065c3a94430739b4673d0e36e4369
#
_entry.id   5ee065c3a94430739b4673d0e36e4369
#
_cell.length_a   1.000
_cell.length_b   1.000
_cell.length_c   1.000
_cell.angle_alpha   90.00
_cell.angle_beta   90.00
_cell.angle_gamma   90.00
#
_symmetry.space_group_name_H-M   'P 1'
#
loop_
_entity.id
_entity.type
_entity.pdbx_description
1 polymer ?
#
loop_
_entity_poly.entity_id
_entity_poly.type
_entity_poly.pdbx_seq_one_letter_code
_entity_poly.pdbx_strand_id
1 'polypeptide(L)'
;LINSPGGSPVQSGQLHRALRRLRDRYAQIPLYAVITDIGASGGYYVAVAAERIFVDPASIVGSIGVAINGFGFVDSLEKLGVERRVLTAGEHKAMLDPFSPSRPQEQGYLQVMLDTIHQQFIRAVKAGRGDRLSEDPEVFSGRVWTGEHAISIGLADGFGSAREVARDVVGAPEIVDFSAQPNWKLKLLDQLELRVMSVLKASASGSDLRLY
;
A
#
# COMPACT_ATOMS: atom_id res chain seq x y z
N LEU A 1 -4.52 2.50 -14.46
CA LEU A 1 -3.97 1.17 -14.23
C LEU A 1 -3.37 1.13 -12.81
N ILE A 2 -3.63 0.07 -12.04
CA ILE A 2 -3.16 -0.06 -10.65
C ILE A 2 -2.49 -1.41 -10.48
N ASN A 3 -1.24 -1.37 -10.00
CA ASN A 3 -0.50 -2.52 -9.50
C ASN A 3 0.27 -2.08 -8.24
N SER A 4 -0.37 -2.20 -7.07
CA SER A 4 0.17 -1.65 -5.84
C SER A 4 -0.32 -2.40 -4.60
N PRO A 5 0.59 -2.83 -3.70
CA PRO A 5 0.23 -3.41 -2.41
C PRO A 5 -0.24 -2.36 -1.38
N GLY A 6 -0.11 -1.07 -1.70
CA GLY A 6 -0.43 0.04 -0.82
C GLY A 6 0.75 0.96 -0.54
N GLY A 7 0.72 1.62 0.59
CA GLY A 7 1.74 2.58 1.00
C GLY A 7 1.18 3.64 1.94
N SER A 8 1.72 4.85 1.88
CA SER A 8 1.34 5.94 2.77
C SER A 8 -0.16 6.30 2.67
N PRO A 9 -0.91 6.27 3.78
CA PRO A 9 -2.32 6.70 3.80
C PRO A 9 -2.50 8.15 3.33
N VAL A 10 -1.53 9.01 3.62
CA VAL A 10 -1.56 10.42 3.21
C VAL A 10 -1.48 10.55 1.71
N GLN A 11 -0.53 9.87 1.07
CA GLN A 11 -0.34 9.93 -0.39
C GLN A 11 -1.52 9.30 -1.12
N SER A 12 -1.99 8.14 -0.67
CA SER A 12 -3.17 7.47 -1.24
C SER A 12 -4.42 8.34 -1.13
N GLY A 13 -4.64 8.97 0.03
CA GLY A 13 -5.75 9.90 0.23
C GLY A 13 -5.64 11.17 -0.61
N GLN A 14 -4.43 11.68 -0.86
CA GLN A 14 -4.22 12.84 -1.75
C GLN A 14 -4.55 12.48 -3.19
N LEU A 15 -4.07 11.34 -3.69
CA LEU A 15 -4.37 10.84 -5.03
C LEU A 15 -5.87 10.60 -5.21
N HIS A 16 -6.51 9.90 -4.25
CA HIS A 16 -7.95 9.68 -4.25
C HIS A 16 -8.72 11.01 -4.39
N ARG A 17 -8.42 12.01 -3.55
CA ARG A 17 -9.10 13.31 -3.61
C ARG A 17 -8.82 14.06 -4.91
N ALA A 18 -7.62 13.93 -5.46
CA ALA A 18 -7.29 14.55 -6.76
C ALA A 18 -8.12 13.92 -7.89
N LEU A 19 -8.21 12.59 -7.93
CA LEU A 19 -9.01 11.87 -8.91
C LEU A 19 -10.51 12.18 -8.78
N ARG A 20 -11.03 12.24 -7.55
CA ARG A 20 -12.44 12.65 -7.31
C ARG A 20 -12.71 14.04 -7.85
N ARG A 21 -11.85 15.04 -7.57
CA ARG A 21 -11.99 16.40 -8.12
C ARG A 21 -11.94 16.43 -9.65
N LEU A 22 -11.11 15.59 -10.27
CA LEU A 22 -11.07 15.48 -11.74
C LEU A 22 -12.36 14.89 -12.29
N ARG A 23 -12.91 13.87 -11.67
CA ARG A 23 -14.22 13.31 -12.05
C ARG A 23 -15.33 14.35 -11.94
N ASP A 24 -15.38 15.09 -10.85
CA ASP A 24 -16.39 16.12 -10.63
C ASP A 24 -16.26 17.26 -11.67
N ARG A 25 -15.02 17.61 -12.02
CA ARG A 25 -14.75 18.67 -13.03
C ARG A 25 -15.04 18.23 -14.46
N TYR A 26 -14.83 16.96 -14.77
CA TYR A 26 -14.97 16.38 -16.10
C TYR A 26 -15.94 15.21 -16.10
N ALA A 27 -17.16 15.48 -15.62
CA ALA A 27 -18.18 14.45 -15.42
C ALA A 27 -18.58 13.68 -16.69
N GLN A 28 -18.33 14.26 -17.87
CA GLN A 28 -18.56 13.62 -19.18
C GLN A 28 -17.48 12.60 -19.55
N ILE A 29 -16.32 12.58 -18.83
CA ILE A 29 -15.22 11.64 -19.10
C ILE A 29 -15.23 10.59 -18.00
N PRO A 30 -15.57 9.34 -18.28
CA PRO A 30 -15.60 8.29 -17.28
C PRO A 30 -14.16 7.98 -16.80
N LEU A 31 -14.01 7.78 -15.50
CA LEU A 31 -12.76 7.31 -14.89
C LEU A 31 -12.94 5.87 -14.44
N TYR A 32 -12.20 4.96 -15.06
CA TYR A 32 -12.18 3.54 -14.68
C TYR A 32 -10.83 3.18 -14.06
N ALA A 33 -10.84 2.33 -13.05
CA ALA A 33 -9.65 1.71 -12.49
C ALA A 33 -9.55 0.27 -13.00
N VAL A 34 -8.36 -0.13 -13.43
CA VAL A 34 -8.04 -1.52 -13.75
C VAL A 34 -6.93 -1.96 -12.83
N ILE A 35 -7.21 -2.93 -11.99
CA ILE A 35 -6.24 -3.57 -11.10
C ILE A 35 -5.64 -4.75 -11.85
N THR A 36 -4.32 -4.79 -11.96
CA THR A 36 -3.61 -5.92 -12.56
C THR A 36 -3.36 -7.00 -11.52
N ASP A 37 -2.14 -7.13 -11.00
CA ASP A 37 -1.84 -8.18 -10.01
C ASP A 37 -2.37 -7.82 -8.63
N ILE A 38 -2.14 -6.57 -8.17
CA ILE A 38 -2.48 -6.13 -6.81
C ILE A 38 -3.09 -4.73 -6.82
N GLY A 39 -4.22 -4.60 -6.12
CA GLY A 39 -4.83 -3.33 -5.76
C GLY A 39 -5.25 -3.37 -4.29
N ALA A 40 -4.27 -3.36 -3.39
CA ALA A 40 -4.51 -3.55 -1.98
C ALA A 40 -4.18 -2.30 -1.15
N SER A 41 -4.82 -2.14 0.02
CA SER A 41 -4.56 -1.05 0.96
C SER A 41 -4.61 0.33 0.28
N GLY A 42 -3.54 1.12 0.34
CA GLY A 42 -3.45 2.41 -0.35
C GLY A 42 -3.71 2.33 -1.87
N GLY A 43 -3.39 1.22 -2.53
CA GLY A 43 -3.73 0.97 -3.94
C GLY A 43 -5.24 0.89 -4.15
N TYR A 44 -5.94 0.19 -3.28
CA TYR A 44 -7.40 0.13 -3.32
C TYR A 44 -8.06 1.47 -2.92
N TYR A 45 -7.45 2.19 -1.97
CA TYR A 45 -7.88 3.55 -1.61
C TYR A 45 -7.90 4.49 -2.84
N VAL A 46 -6.92 4.36 -3.73
CA VAL A 46 -6.88 5.12 -5.00
C VAL A 46 -7.92 4.58 -5.98
N ALA A 47 -8.08 3.25 -6.09
CA ALA A 47 -9.02 2.61 -7.00
C ALA A 47 -10.47 3.08 -6.78
N VAL A 48 -10.90 3.24 -5.52
CA VAL A 48 -12.28 3.64 -5.19
C VAL A 48 -12.61 5.10 -5.57
N ALA A 49 -11.66 5.87 -6.08
CA ALA A 49 -11.93 7.15 -6.72
C ALA A 49 -12.61 6.99 -8.08
N ALA A 50 -12.44 5.84 -8.73
CA ALA A 50 -13.03 5.54 -10.04
C ALA A 50 -14.54 5.26 -9.96
N GLU A 51 -15.21 5.32 -11.10
CA GLU A 51 -16.64 4.95 -11.23
C GLU A 51 -16.82 3.45 -11.23
N ARG A 52 -15.95 2.75 -11.95
CA ARG A 52 -15.92 1.29 -12.03
C ARG A 52 -14.48 0.80 -11.84
N ILE A 53 -14.39 -0.37 -11.22
CA ILE A 53 -13.13 -1.05 -10.92
C ILE A 53 -13.17 -2.41 -11.61
N PHE A 54 -12.18 -2.66 -12.46
CA PHE A 54 -12.01 -3.92 -13.17
C PHE A 54 -10.78 -4.66 -12.62
N VAL A 55 -10.87 -5.98 -12.60
CA VAL A 55 -9.86 -6.87 -12.02
C VAL A 55 -9.64 -8.10 -12.92
N ASP A 56 -8.54 -8.80 -12.75
CA ASP A 56 -8.39 -10.18 -13.17
C ASP A 56 -8.97 -11.12 -12.10
N PRO A 57 -9.49 -12.30 -12.42
CA PRO A 57 -9.96 -13.26 -11.42
C PRO A 57 -8.95 -13.54 -10.30
N ALA A 58 -7.65 -13.56 -10.63
CA ALA A 58 -6.55 -13.81 -9.71
C ALA A 58 -5.96 -12.54 -9.06
N SER A 59 -6.41 -11.33 -9.42
CA SER A 59 -5.96 -10.09 -8.77
C SER A 59 -6.16 -10.15 -7.27
N ILE A 60 -5.24 -9.55 -6.51
CA ILE A 60 -5.35 -9.39 -5.06
C ILE A 60 -5.92 -8.02 -4.75
N VAL A 61 -7.07 -7.98 -4.08
CA VAL A 61 -7.84 -6.74 -3.83
C VAL A 61 -8.20 -6.61 -2.36
N GLY A 62 -8.38 -5.39 -1.87
CA GLY A 62 -8.84 -5.15 -0.50
C GLY A 62 -7.74 -4.66 0.43
N SER A 63 -7.43 -5.41 1.49
CA SER A 63 -6.55 -4.94 2.57
C SER A 63 -6.98 -3.56 3.11
N ILE A 64 -8.30 -3.42 3.36
CA ILE A 64 -8.88 -2.17 3.86
C ILE A 64 -8.62 -2.11 5.36
N GLY A 65 -7.40 -1.70 5.69
CA GLY A 65 -6.89 -1.64 7.04
C GLY A 65 -5.67 -0.73 7.15
N VAL A 66 -5.21 -0.52 8.38
CA VAL A 66 -4.01 0.28 8.70
C VAL A 66 -3.18 -0.48 9.73
N ALA A 67 -1.88 -0.55 9.53
CA ALA A 67 -0.98 -1.21 10.46
C ALA A 67 0.28 -0.38 10.70
N ILE A 68 0.79 -0.44 11.93
CA ILE A 68 2.14 -0.02 12.30
C ILE A 68 2.88 -1.28 12.73
N ASN A 69 3.96 -1.59 12.03
CA ASN A 69 4.79 -2.76 12.33
C ASN A 69 6.12 -2.31 12.93
N GLY A 70 6.61 -3.06 13.92
CA GLY A 70 7.90 -2.83 14.54
C GLY A 70 8.42 -4.08 15.24
N PHE A 71 9.66 -4.03 15.69
CA PHE A 71 10.31 -5.07 16.48
C PHE A 71 10.67 -4.50 17.83
N GLY A 72 10.70 -5.35 18.88
CA GLY A 72 11.24 -5.03 20.20
C GLY A 72 12.56 -5.76 20.43
N PHE A 73 13.58 -5.04 20.89
CA PHE A 73 14.93 -5.58 21.12
C PHE A 73 15.38 -5.46 22.58
N VAL A 74 14.47 -5.18 23.52
CA VAL A 74 14.79 -4.97 24.95
C VAL A 74 15.56 -6.14 25.53
N ASP A 75 15.00 -7.36 25.42
CA ASP A 75 15.63 -8.57 25.95
C ASP A 75 16.96 -8.92 25.26
N SER A 76 17.11 -8.52 24.00
CA SER A 76 18.34 -8.71 23.25
C SER A 76 19.46 -7.79 23.77
N LEU A 77 19.13 -6.52 24.06
CA LEU A 77 20.08 -5.59 24.66
C LEU A 77 20.52 -6.04 26.05
N GLU A 78 19.57 -6.50 26.87
CA GLU A 78 19.88 -7.02 28.22
C GLU A 78 20.83 -8.21 28.16
N LYS A 79 20.57 -9.19 27.28
CA LYS A 79 21.46 -10.34 27.09
C LYS A 79 22.87 -9.98 26.59
N LEU A 80 22.99 -8.88 25.87
CA LEU A 80 24.27 -8.37 25.36
C LEU A 80 24.97 -7.44 26.35
N GLY A 81 24.36 -7.14 27.50
CA GLY A 81 24.89 -6.20 28.47
C GLY A 81 24.93 -4.74 27.97
N VAL A 82 24.03 -4.40 27.03
CA VAL A 82 23.95 -3.04 26.44
C VAL A 82 22.85 -2.25 27.13
N GLU A 83 23.21 -1.11 27.72
CA GLU A 83 22.28 -0.18 28.35
C GLU A 83 21.75 0.83 27.33
N ARG A 84 20.43 0.97 27.26
CA ARG A 84 19.76 2.01 26.46
C ARG A 84 19.63 3.30 27.29
N ARG A 85 20.22 4.39 26.80
CA ARG A 85 20.14 5.72 27.43
C ARG A 85 19.38 6.67 26.53
N VAL A 86 18.20 7.11 26.95
CA VAL A 86 17.31 8.00 26.17
C VAL A 86 17.07 9.27 26.95
N LEU A 87 17.34 10.41 26.33
CA LEU A 87 16.97 11.73 26.82
C LEU A 87 15.99 12.35 25.84
N THR A 88 14.79 12.69 26.30
CA THR A 88 13.76 13.30 25.46
C THR A 88 13.22 14.57 26.07
N ALA A 89 12.83 15.50 25.24
CA ALA A 89 11.94 16.60 25.59
C ALA A 89 10.56 16.30 25.02
N GLY A 90 9.56 16.18 25.88
CA GLY A 90 8.22 15.69 25.59
C GLY A 90 8.03 14.24 26.07
N GLU A 91 7.01 14.04 26.90
CA GLU A 91 6.74 12.78 27.62
C GLU A 91 6.59 11.56 26.68
N HIS A 92 5.97 11.77 25.51
CA HIS A 92 5.68 10.69 24.57
C HIS A 92 6.61 10.65 23.35
N LYS A 93 7.76 11.38 23.41
CA LYS A 93 8.65 11.48 22.25
C LYS A 93 9.35 10.17 21.86
N ALA A 94 9.48 9.25 22.82
CA ALA A 94 10.11 7.94 22.61
C ALA A 94 9.08 6.81 22.40
N MET A 95 7.83 7.13 22.06
CA MET A 95 6.86 6.10 21.65
C MET A 95 7.40 5.29 20.49
N LEU A 96 7.16 3.97 20.51
CA LEU A 96 7.64 3.01 19.51
C LEU A 96 9.17 2.87 19.44
N ASP A 97 9.92 3.34 20.46
CA ASP A 97 11.36 3.03 20.52
C ASP A 97 11.52 1.50 20.65
N PRO A 98 12.16 0.82 19.67
CA PRO A 98 12.27 -0.63 19.66
C PRO A 98 13.19 -1.17 20.75
N PHE A 99 13.94 -0.31 21.41
CA PHE A 99 14.91 -0.64 22.46
C PHE A 99 14.42 -0.30 23.87
N SER A 100 13.18 0.15 23.99
CA SER A 100 12.51 0.45 25.27
C SER A 100 11.28 -0.44 25.46
N PRO A 101 10.91 -0.78 26.72
CA PRO A 101 9.70 -1.55 26.97
C PRO A 101 8.46 -0.83 26.45
N SER A 102 7.58 -1.58 25.80
CA SER A 102 6.30 -1.06 25.33
C SER A 102 5.37 -0.75 26.50
N ARG A 103 4.68 0.38 26.44
CA ARG A 103 3.75 0.84 27.49
C ARG A 103 2.30 0.70 27.00
N PRO A 104 1.40 0.08 27.80
CA PRO A 104 0.00 -0.09 27.43
C PRO A 104 -0.72 1.21 27.06
N GLN A 105 -0.41 2.31 27.76
CA GLN A 105 -0.98 3.63 27.46
C GLN A 105 -0.60 4.14 26.08
N GLU A 106 0.66 3.96 25.68
CA GLU A 106 1.16 4.34 24.36
C GLU A 106 0.51 3.49 23.26
N GLN A 107 0.37 2.18 23.50
CA GLN A 107 -0.36 1.27 22.60
C GLN A 107 -1.82 1.73 22.41
N GLY A 108 -2.51 2.08 23.50
CA GLY A 108 -3.88 2.58 23.43
C GLY A 108 -4.00 3.87 22.62
N TYR A 109 -3.09 4.81 22.79
CA TYR A 109 -3.05 6.03 22.00
C TYR A 109 -2.83 5.77 20.51
N LEU A 110 -1.87 4.89 20.18
CA LEU A 110 -1.59 4.52 18.80
C LEU A 110 -2.76 3.78 18.15
N GLN A 111 -3.45 2.91 18.91
CA GLN A 111 -4.64 2.22 18.40
C GLN A 111 -5.74 3.20 18.02
N VAL A 112 -6.04 4.20 18.83
CA VAL A 112 -7.03 5.26 18.52
C VAL A 112 -6.64 6.01 17.24
N MET A 113 -5.35 6.28 17.04
CA MET A 113 -4.85 6.91 15.83
C MET A 113 -5.05 6.01 14.59
N LEU A 114 -4.72 4.71 14.70
CA LEU A 114 -4.94 3.73 13.64
C LEU A 114 -6.42 3.62 13.28
N ASP A 115 -7.29 3.53 14.27
CA ASP A 115 -8.74 3.46 14.09
C ASP A 115 -9.25 4.71 13.36
N THR A 116 -8.74 5.88 13.71
CA THR A 116 -9.09 7.13 13.04
C THR A 116 -8.74 7.11 11.55
N ILE A 117 -7.53 6.66 11.21
CA ILE A 117 -7.08 6.55 9.81
C ILE A 117 -7.89 5.47 9.08
N HIS A 118 -8.16 4.34 9.74
CA HIS A 118 -8.97 3.26 9.19
C HIS A 118 -10.39 3.73 8.85
N GLN A 119 -11.03 4.47 9.76
CA GLN A 119 -12.35 5.06 9.51
C GLN A 119 -12.36 6.05 8.33
N GLN A 120 -11.26 6.78 8.09
CA GLN A 120 -11.13 7.62 6.89
C GLN A 120 -11.14 6.77 5.62
N PHE A 121 -10.42 5.65 5.62
CA PHE A 121 -10.38 4.72 4.51
C PHE A 121 -11.75 4.08 4.26
N ILE A 122 -12.41 3.56 5.32
CA ILE A 122 -13.76 3.00 5.24
C ILE A 122 -14.74 3.99 4.61
N ARG A 123 -14.71 5.25 5.04
CA ARG A 123 -15.58 6.29 4.45
C ARG A 123 -15.33 6.49 2.97
N ALA A 124 -14.06 6.49 2.53
CA ALA A 124 -13.72 6.62 1.11
C ALA A 124 -14.24 5.42 0.29
N VAL A 125 -14.08 4.20 0.81
CA VAL A 125 -14.59 2.99 0.17
C VAL A 125 -16.12 3.02 0.07
N LYS A 126 -16.82 3.32 1.17
CA LYS A 126 -18.28 3.45 1.16
C LYS A 126 -18.77 4.51 0.19
N ALA A 127 -18.11 5.66 0.13
CA ALA A 127 -18.44 6.73 -0.81
C ALA A 127 -18.18 6.36 -2.28
N GLY A 128 -17.16 5.54 -2.55
CA GLY A 128 -16.82 5.11 -3.90
C GLY A 128 -17.64 3.92 -4.39
N ARG A 129 -18.00 3.00 -3.49
CA ARG A 129 -18.72 1.77 -3.85
C ARG A 129 -20.25 1.89 -3.69
N GLY A 130 -20.73 2.71 -2.75
CA GLY A 130 -22.16 2.90 -2.50
C GLY A 130 -22.87 1.59 -2.23
N ASP A 131 -24.08 1.43 -2.79
CA ASP A 131 -24.97 0.27 -2.62
C ASP A 131 -24.43 -1.04 -3.24
N ARG A 132 -23.32 -0.97 -3.99
CA ARG A 132 -22.66 -2.18 -4.55
C ARG A 132 -21.93 -2.99 -3.48
N LEU A 133 -21.57 -2.33 -2.37
CA LEU A 133 -20.73 -2.93 -1.33
C LEU A 133 -21.55 -3.88 -0.47
N SER A 134 -21.00 -5.07 -0.20
CA SER A 134 -21.57 -6.01 0.76
C SER A 134 -21.64 -5.39 2.17
N GLU A 135 -22.68 -5.75 2.92
CA GLU A 135 -22.84 -5.37 4.32
C GLU A 135 -21.94 -6.19 5.28
N ASP A 136 -21.22 -7.19 4.75
CA ASP A 136 -20.32 -8.02 5.55
C ASP A 136 -19.20 -7.17 6.17
N PRO A 137 -19.10 -7.12 7.51
CA PRO A 137 -18.06 -6.36 8.21
C PRO A 137 -16.64 -6.84 7.88
N GLU A 138 -16.47 -8.07 7.43
CA GLU A 138 -15.17 -8.63 7.04
C GLU A 138 -14.53 -7.87 5.86
N VAL A 139 -15.31 -7.18 5.06
CA VAL A 139 -14.83 -6.30 3.98
C VAL A 139 -13.84 -5.26 4.51
N PHE A 140 -14.03 -4.80 5.75
CA PHE A 140 -13.21 -3.78 6.41
C PHE A 140 -12.23 -4.33 7.44
N SER A 141 -12.04 -5.65 7.50
CA SER A 141 -11.17 -6.29 8.50
C SER A 141 -9.68 -6.25 8.16
N GLY A 142 -9.30 -5.67 7.01
CA GLY A 142 -7.92 -5.69 6.51
C GLY A 142 -7.57 -6.93 5.69
N ARG A 143 -8.53 -7.82 5.44
CA ARG A 143 -8.33 -9.01 4.58
C ARG A 143 -8.10 -8.62 3.12
N VAL A 144 -7.45 -9.53 2.40
CA VAL A 144 -7.33 -9.49 0.94
C VAL A 144 -8.25 -10.55 0.33
N TRP A 145 -8.68 -10.28 -0.89
CA TRP A 145 -9.63 -11.08 -1.64
C TRP A 145 -9.10 -11.33 -3.05
N THR A 146 -9.44 -12.44 -3.67
CA THR A 146 -9.22 -12.62 -5.11
C THR A 146 -10.14 -11.68 -5.88
N GLY A 147 -9.79 -11.35 -7.14
CA GLY A 147 -10.64 -10.51 -7.98
C GLY A 147 -12.04 -11.09 -8.16
N GLU A 148 -12.16 -12.42 -8.28
CA GLU A 148 -13.46 -13.10 -8.35
C GLU A 148 -14.31 -12.84 -7.10
N HIS A 149 -13.71 -13.00 -5.91
CA HIS A 149 -14.41 -12.72 -4.65
C HIS A 149 -14.66 -11.23 -4.46
N ALA A 150 -13.75 -10.36 -4.90
CA ALA A 150 -13.90 -8.92 -4.82
C ALA A 150 -15.14 -8.41 -5.59
N ILE A 151 -15.50 -9.04 -6.71
CA ILE A 151 -16.74 -8.73 -7.43
C ILE A 151 -17.94 -9.14 -6.60
N SER A 152 -17.96 -10.34 -6.02
CA SER A 152 -19.10 -10.86 -5.27
C SER A 152 -19.44 -10.04 -4.01
N ILE A 153 -18.40 -9.41 -3.38
CA ILE A 153 -18.56 -8.54 -2.21
C ILE A 153 -18.62 -7.04 -2.56
N GLY A 154 -18.67 -6.71 -3.84
CA GLY A 154 -18.84 -5.34 -4.32
C GLY A 154 -17.58 -4.45 -4.28
N LEU A 155 -16.40 -5.02 -4.10
CA LEU A 155 -15.14 -4.28 -4.18
C LEU A 155 -14.68 -4.03 -5.62
N ALA A 156 -15.15 -4.82 -6.59
CA ALA A 156 -14.92 -4.62 -8.03
C ALA A 156 -16.24 -4.72 -8.81
N ASP A 157 -16.24 -4.31 -10.08
CA ASP A 157 -17.42 -4.23 -10.92
C ASP A 157 -17.44 -5.26 -12.06
N GLY A 158 -16.30 -5.86 -12.37
CA GLY A 158 -16.20 -6.85 -13.44
C GLY A 158 -14.76 -7.25 -13.73
N PHE A 159 -14.63 -8.25 -14.60
CA PHE A 159 -13.34 -8.66 -15.12
C PHE A 159 -12.92 -7.82 -16.32
N GLY A 160 -11.63 -7.64 -16.50
CA GLY A 160 -11.06 -7.02 -17.68
C GLY A 160 -9.68 -6.44 -17.47
N SER A 161 -8.80 -6.69 -18.42
CA SER A 161 -7.54 -5.98 -18.59
C SER A 161 -7.78 -4.56 -19.14
N ALA A 162 -6.76 -3.70 -19.11
CA ALA A 162 -6.88 -2.36 -19.67
C ALA A 162 -7.31 -2.37 -21.15
N ARG A 163 -6.82 -3.34 -21.94
CA ARG A 163 -7.17 -3.47 -23.35
C ARG A 163 -8.61 -3.94 -23.56
N GLU A 164 -9.08 -4.87 -22.76
CA GLU A 164 -10.47 -5.33 -22.81
C GLU A 164 -11.43 -4.24 -22.37
N VAL A 165 -11.13 -3.52 -21.28
CA VAL A 165 -11.95 -2.40 -20.84
C VAL A 165 -11.99 -1.29 -21.92
N ALA A 166 -10.87 -0.96 -22.54
CA ALA A 166 -10.82 0.03 -23.62
C ALA A 166 -11.66 -0.40 -24.82
N ARG A 167 -11.55 -1.64 -25.24
CA ARG A 167 -12.28 -2.19 -26.40
C ARG A 167 -13.76 -2.39 -26.10
N ASP A 168 -14.11 -3.08 -25.00
CA ASP A 168 -15.44 -3.64 -24.78
C ASP A 168 -16.34 -2.74 -23.93
N VAL A 169 -15.74 -1.91 -23.06
CA VAL A 169 -16.48 -1.00 -22.16
C VAL A 169 -16.48 0.44 -22.68
N VAL A 170 -15.31 0.91 -23.13
CA VAL A 170 -15.15 2.29 -23.63
C VAL A 170 -15.49 2.40 -25.10
N GLY A 171 -15.30 1.33 -25.88
CA GLY A 171 -15.47 1.32 -27.34
C GLY A 171 -14.32 2.04 -28.08
N ALA A 172 -13.18 2.26 -27.44
CA ALA A 172 -12.00 2.91 -27.98
C ALA A 172 -10.77 2.01 -27.75
N PRO A 173 -10.45 1.09 -28.69
CA PRO A 173 -9.41 0.09 -28.50
C PRO A 173 -7.99 0.67 -28.48
N GLU A 174 -7.79 1.88 -29.02
CA GLU A 174 -6.50 2.55 -29.00
C GLU A 174 -6.23 3.18 -27.63
N ILE A 175 -5.15 2.75 -26.99
CA ILE A 175 -4.72 3.24 -25.69
C ILE A 175 -3.50 4.13 -25.86
N VAL A 176 -3.57 5.35 -25.32
CA VAL A 176 -2.41 6.23 -25.18
C VAL A 176 -1.87 6.08 -23.77
N ASP A 177 -0.63 5.61 -23.64
CA ASP A 177 0.01 5.42 -22.35
C ASP A 177 0.72 6.69 -21.89
N PHE A 178 0.18 7.30 -20.84
CA PHE A 178 0.75 8.48 -20.17
C PHE A 178 1.59 8.12 -18.93
N SER A 179 1.89 6.83 -18.72
CA SER A 179 2.75 6.42 -17.60
C SER A 179 4.12 7.09 -17.69
N ALA A 180 4.61 7.56 -16.55
CA ALA A 180 5.96 8.11 -16.47
C ALA A 180 6.97 7.05 -16.91
N GLN A 181 7.69 7.32 -17.98
CA GLN A 181 8.75 6.42 -18.44
C GLN A 181 9.85 6.40 -17.36
N PRO A 182 10.24 5.21 -16.89
CA PRO A 182 11.31 5.13 -15.92
C PRO A 182 12.57 5.71 -16.54
N ASN A 183 13.13 6.71 -15.86
CA ASN A 183 14.36 7.36 -16.31
C ASN A 183 15.46 6.29 -16.43
N TRP A 184 15.89 5.98 -17.65
CA TRP A 184 16.88 4.93 -17.91
C TRP A 184 18.20 5.17 -17.15
N LYS A 185 18.52 6.45 -16.84
CA LYS A 185 19.68 6.83 -16.01
C LYS A 185 19.53 6.35 -14.56
N LEU A 186 18.33 6.43 -13.98
CA LEU A 186 18.07 5.89 -12.65
C LEU A 186 18.16 4.37 -12.63
N LYS A 187 17.61 3.68 -13.63
CA LYS A 187 17.77 2.22 -13.78
C LYS A 187 19.23 1.81 -13.90
N LEU A 188 20.06 2.59 -14.60
CA LEU A 188 21.49 2.33 -14.72
C LEU A 188 22.21 2.53 -13.39
N LEU A 189 21.85 3.55 -12.62
CA LEU A 189 22.40 3.80 -11.28
C LEU A 189 22.03 2.67 -10.30
N ASP A 190 20.76 2.26 -10.28
CA ASP A 190 20.31 1.13 -9.45
C ASP A 190 21.07 -0.18 -9.79
N GLN A 191 21.31 -0.44 -11.08
CA GLN A 191 22.09 -1.59 -11.52
C GLN A 191 23.58 -1.49 -11.13
N LEU A 192 24.14 -0.28 -11.15
CA LEU A 192 25.51 -0.03 -10.72
C LEU A 192 25.65 -0.21 -9.20
N GLU A 193 24.70 0.31 -8.40
CA GLU A 193 24.68 0.12 -6.95
C GLU A 193 24.58 -1.37 -6.59
N LEU A 194 23.70 -2.13 -7.24
CA LEU A 194 23.57 -3.57 -7.03
C LEU A 194 24.88 -4.32 -7.38
N ARG A 195 25.57 -3.94 -8.44
CA ARG A 195 26.87 -4.52 -8.82
C ARG A 195 27.97 -4.16 -7.82
N VAL A 196 28.05 -2.90 -7.39
CA VAL A 196 29.02 -2.46 -6.38
C VAL A 196 28.78 -3.21 -5.06
N MET A 197 27.54 -3.33 -4.62
CA MET A 197 27.19 -4.09 -3.41
C MET A 197 27.50 -5.59 -3.53
N SER A 198 27.34 -6.18 -4.71
CA SER A 198 27.70 -7.59 -4.96
C SER A 198 29.20 -7.81 -4.92
N VAL A 199 29.98 -6.89 -5.49
CA VAL A 199 31.46 -6.94 -5.45
C VAL A 199 31.98 -6.75 -4.02
N LEU A 200 31.43 -5.80 -3.26
CA LEU A 200 31.77 -5.59 -1.85
C LEU A 200 31.44 -6.80 -0.99
N LYS A 201 30.29 -7.45 -1.21
CA LYS A 201 29.95 -8.71 -0.53
C LYS A 201 30.89 -9.85 -0.91
N ALA A 202 31.27 -9.97 -2.17
CA ALA A 202 32.20 -10.99 -2.62
C ALA A 202 33.63 -10.79 -2.05
N SER A 203 34.09 -9.53 -1.92
CA SER A 203 35.37 -9.23 -1.30
C SER A 203 35.38 -9.41 0.22
N ALA A 204 34.21 -9.21 0.88
CA ALA A 204 34.09 -9.45 2.32
C ALA A 204 33.99 -10.95 2.68
N SER A 205 33.51 -11.79 1.77
CA SER A 205 33.45 -13.25 1.95
C SER A 205 34.76 -13.98 1.53
N GLY A 206 35.71 -13.29 0.94
CA GLY A 206 37.01 -13.85 0.49
C GLY A 206 38.16 -13.79 1.49
N SER A 207 37.97 -13.32 2.72
CA SER A 207 38.98 -13.23 3.75
C SER A 207 38.92 -14.38 4.78
N ASP A 208 38.81 -15.63 4.34
CA ASP A 208 39.22 -16.76 5.17
C ASP A 208 40.75 -16.87 5.14
N LEU A 209 41.37 -16.11 6.01
CA LEU A 209 42.79 -16.32 6.39
C LEU A 209 42.87 -17.64 7.17
N ARG A 210 43.25 -18.71 6.49
CA ARG A 210 43.74 -19.93 7.13
C ARG A 210 45.10 -19.59 7.77
N LEU A 211 45.11 -19.46 9.10
CA LEU A 211 46.33 -19.54 9.89
C LEU A 211 46.66 -21.04 10.08
N TYR A 212 47.79 -21.45 9.58
CA TYR A 212 48.47 -22.68 9.94
C TYR A 212 49.12 -22.55 11.30
#